data_d8132b63a226e7d6355a94111f00acb1
#
_entry.id   d8132b63a226e7d6355a94111f00acb1
#
_cell.length_a   1.000
_cell.length_b   1.000
_cell.length_c   1.000
_cell.angle_alpha   90.00
_cell.angle_beta   90.00
_cell.angle_gamma   90.00
#
_symmetry.space_group_name_H-M   'P 1'
#
loop_
_entity.id
_entity.type
_entity.pdbx_description
1 polymer ?
#
loop_
_entity_poly.entity_id
_entity_poly.type
_entity_poly.pdbx_seq_one_letter_code
_entity_poly.pdbx_strand_id
1 'polypeptide(L)'
;LEQVVLAQGITTLDQDRTARRTGRGVILGRAKRDAVWPVFEEYRGQLASRKLKEVDDAYREVADVLSAEAEKSKPLYSAIVADETQDLGPQALRLLRALVPAGPNDLFFVGDGHQRIYSRNKAAMSRCGIDIRGRARKLYLNYRTTDEIRRQAVAFLEGCEIDDLDDGHDETKRYKSLSHG
;
A
#
# COMPACT_ATOMS: atom_id res chain seq x y z
N LEU A 1 1.88 -15.40 -3.29
CA LEU A 1 1.27 -15.10 -2.00
C LEU A 1 1.20 -13.58 -1.76
N GLU A 2 2.33 -12.90 -1.56
CA GLU A 2 2.43 -11.51 -1.11
C GLU A 2 1.68 -10.51 -2.01
N GLN A 3 1.87 -10.55 -3.32
CA GLN A 3 1.34 -9.54 -4.25
C GLN A 3 -0.17 -9.65 -4.54
N VAL A 4 -0.82 -10.74 -4.20
CA VAL A 4 -2.25 -10.94 -4.49
C VAL A 4 -3.00 -11.42 -3.26
N VAL A 5 -2.60 -12.54 -2.69
CA VAL A 5 -3.35 -13.20 -1.61
C VAL A 5 -3.32 -12.33 -0.35
N LEU A 6 -2.14 -11.97 0.13
CA LEU A 6 -1.98 -11.12 1.32
C LEU A 6 -2.43 -9.67 1.04
N ALA A 7 -1.96 -9.07 -0.04
CA ALA A 7 -2.29 -7.68 -0.38
C ALA A 7 -3.80 -7.43 -0.50
N GLN A 8 -4.58 -8.39 -1.02
CA GLN A 8 -6.03 -8.28 -1.14
C GLN A 8 -6.80 -8.92 0.02
N GLY A 9 -6.12 -9.46 1.03
CA GLY A 9 -6.75 -10.12 2.17
C GLY A 9 -7.54 -11.37 1.81
N ILE A 10 -7.07 -12.12 0.81
CA ILE A 10 -7.74 -13.32 0.30
C ILE A 10 -7.55 -14.47 1.29
N THR A 11 -8.65 -15.05 1.74
CA THR A 11 -8.66 -16.16 2.69
C THR A 11 -9.23 -17.46 2.14
N THR A 12 -9.93 -17.39 0.99
CA THR A 12 -10.58 -18.56 0.36
C THR A 12 -10.22 -18.69 -1.12
N LEU A 13 -10.32 -19.91 -1.66
CA LEU A 13 -10.10 -20.19 -3.07
C LEU A 13 -11.05 -19.39 -3.99
N ASP A 14 -12.31 -19.22 -3.59
CA ASP A 14 -13.28 -18.50 -4.42
C ASP A 14 -12.95 -17.00 -4.49
N GLN A 15 -12.47 -16.42 -3.42
CA GLN A 15 -11.90 -15.05 -3.45
C GLN A 15 -10.68 -14.98 -4.36
N ASP A 16 -9.76 -15.95 -4.33
CA ASP A 16 -8.60 -15.98 -5.24
C ASP A 16 -9.01 -16.10 -6.71
N ARG A 17 -10.04 -16.88 -7.01
CA ARG A 17 -10.57 -17.03 -8.37
C ARG A 17 -11.11 -15.73 -8.94
N THR A 18 -11.70 -14.88 -8.12
CA THR A 18 -12.27 -13.57 -8.50
C THR A 18 -11.31 -12.40 -8.34
N ALA A 19 -10.17 -12.62 -7.68
CA ALA A 19 -9.18 -11.58 -7.39
C ALA A 19 -8.62 -10.90 -8.64
N ARG A 20 -8.52 -9.58 -8.58
CA ARG A 20 -7.88 -8.79 -9.65
C ARG A 20 -6.37 -9.04 -9.66
N ARG A 21 -5.81 -9.20 -10.85
CA ARG A 21 -4.38 -9.49 -11.07
C ARG A 21 -3.80 -8.55 -12.14
N THR A 22 -3.99 -7.25 -11.95
CA THR A 22 -3.44 -6.22 -12.84
C THR A 22 -1.92 -6.08 -12.65
N GLY A 23 -1.22 -5.71 -13.70
CA GLY A 23 0.23 -5.40 -13.66
C GLY A 23 1.16 -6.62 -13.66
N ARG A 24 0.69 -7.81 -14.03
CA ARG A 24 1.49 -9.03 -14.12
C ARG A 24 1.75 -9.44 -15.55
N GLY A 25 3.02 -9.73 -15.87
CA GLY A 25 3.42 -10.24 -17.19
C GLY A 25 2.92 -11.68 -17.50
N VAL A 26 2.48 -12.44 -16.48
CA VAL A 26 2.01 -13.82 -16.62
C VAL A 26 0.60 -13.98 -16.06
N ILE A 27 -0.32 -14.42 -16.91
CA ILE A 27 -1.70 -14.71 -16.53
C ILE A 27 -1.75 -16.11 -15.91
N LEU A 28 -2.15 -16.20 -14.65
CA LEU A 28 -2.43 -17.46 -13.97
C LEU A 28 -3.89 -17.86 -14.20
N GLY A 29 -4.13 -18.81 -15.09
CA GLY A 29 -5.46 -19.33 -15.40
C GLY A 29 -6.09 -20.05 -14.19
N ARG A 30 -7.43 -20.26 -14.25
CA ARG A 30 -8.22 -20.84 -13.15
C ARG A 30 -7.66 -22.18 -12.65
N ALA A 31 -7.41 -23.13 -13.57
CA ALA A 31 -6.88 -24.44 -13.21
C ALA A 31 -5.53 -24.37 -12.46
N LYS A 32 -4.65 -23.45 -12.86
CA LYS A 32 -3.37 -23.24 -12.17
C LYS A 32 -3.56 -22.61 -10.78
N ARG A 33 -4.56 -21.75 -10.60
CA ARG A 33 -4.90 -21.18 -9.28
C ARG A 33 -5.38 -22.29 -8.34
N ASP A 34 -6.31 -23.11 -8.83
CA ASP A 34 -6.86 -24.24 -8.07
C ASP A 34 -5.75 -25.22 -7.66
N ALA A 35 -4.77 -25.48 -8.52
CA ALA A 35 -3.65 -26.36 -8.22
C ALA A 35 -2.64 -25.75 -7.22
N VAL A 36 -2.49 -24.44 -7.17
CA VAL A 36 -1.55 -23.76 -6.27
C VAL A 36 -2.19 -23.45 -4.90
N TRP A 37 -3.52 -23.31 -4.84
CA TRP A 37 -4.21 -22.91 -3.61
C TRP A 37 -3.93 -23.81 -2.40
N PRO A 38 -3.89 -25.17 -2.50
CA PRO A 38 -3.55 -26.03 -1.37
C PRO A 38 -2.19 -25.73 -0.74
N VAL A 39 -1.23 -25.20 -1.52
CA VAL A 39 0.08 -24.79 -0.99
C VAL A 39 -0.07 -23.59 -0.04
N PHE A 40 -0.97 -22.66 -0.35
CA PHE A 40 -1.26 -21.53 0.54
C PHE A 40 -2.00 -21.97 1.81
N GLU A 41 -2.93 -22.90 1.68
CA GLU A 41 -3.64 -23.47 2.84
C GLU A 41 -2.67 -24.20 3.76
N GLU A 42 -1.81 -25.06 3.23
CA GLU A 42 -0.79 -25.76 4.00
C GLU A 42 0.18 -24.78 4.67
N TYR A 43 0.67 -23.78 3.93
CA TYR A 43 1.52 -22.74 4.47
C TYR A 43 0.89 -22.03 5.68
N ARG A 44 -0.37 -21.60 5.56
CA ARG A 44 -1.10 -20.97 6.65
C ARG A 44 -1.34 -21.93 7.82
N GLY A 45 -1.61 -23.20 7.55
CA GLY A 45 -1.72 -24.24 8.55
C GLY A 45 -0.42 -24.41 9.35
N GLN A 46 0.72 -24.40 8.69
CA GLN A 46 2.03 -24.45 9.35
C GLN A 46 2.33 -23.20 10.18
N LEU A 47 1.98 -22.01 9.70
CA LEU A 47 2.09 -20.78 10.50
C LEU A 47 1.23 -20.88 11.76
N ALA A 48 -0.03 -21.28 11.61
CA ALA A 48 -0.97 -21.41 12.73
C ALA A 48 -0.50 -22.41 13.78
N SER A 49 0.03 -23.57 13.36
CA SER A 49 0.56 -24.58 14.28
C SER A 49 1.75 -24.08 15.10
N ARG A 50 2.51 -23.12 14.55
CA ARG A 50 3.64 -22.47 15.21
C ARG A 50 3.24 -21.18 15.95
N LYS A 51 1.95 -20.83 15.99
CA LYS A 51 1.43 -19.56 16.54
C LYS A 51 2.04 -18.31 15.85
N LEU A 52 2.33 -18.44 14.56
CA LEU A 52 2.84 -17.37 13.71
C LEU A 52 1.73 -16.91 12.74
N LYS A 53 1.89 -15.70 12.22
CA LYS A 53 0.97 -15.10 11.27
C LYS A 53 1.74 -14.18 10.33
N GLU A 54 1.28 -14.04 9.10
CA GLU A 54 1.76 -12.98 8.20
C GLU A 54 1.36 -11.60 8.72
N VAL A 55 2.22 -10.62 8.53
CA VAL A 55 1.97 -9.24 9.01
C VAL A 55 0.70 -8.66 8.38
N ASP A 56 0.51 -8.87 7.07
CA ASP A 56 -0.69 -8.41 6.36
C ASP A 56 -1.98 -9.08 6.88
N ASP A 57 -1.94 -10.38 7.21
CA ASP A 57 -3.08 -11.06 7.83
C ASP A 57 -3.37 -10.50 9.23
N ALA A 58 -2.33 -10.16 10.00
CA ALA A 58 -2.50 -9.53 11.31
C ALA A 58 -3.12 -8.13 11.18
N TYR A 59 -2.64 -7.30 10.24
CA TYR A 59 -3.21 -5.97 9.98
C TYR A 59 -4.68 -6.07 9.55
N ARG A 60 -5.02 -7.01 8.66
CA ARG A 60 -6.39 -7.25 8.22
C ARG A 60 -7.31 -7.61 9.38
N GLU A 61 -6.92 -8.59 10.19
CA GLU A 61 -7.74 -9.06 11.31
C GLU A 61 -7.99 -7.96 12.35
N VAL A 62 -6.97 -7.17 12.68
CA VAL A 62 -7.15 -6.05 13.60
C VAL A 62 -8.05 -4.97 12.99
N ALA A 63 -7.90 -4.66 11.69
CA ALA A 63 -8.77 -3.72 11.00
C ALA A 63 -10.23 -4.19 10.98
N ASP A 64 -10.47 -5.50 10.75
CA ASP A 64 -11.81 -6.10 10.75
C ASP A 64 -12.46 -5.99 12.15
N VAL A 65 -11.71 -6.30 13.22
CA VAL A 65 -12.19 -6.16 14.61
C VAL A 65 -12.54 -4.71 14.94
N LEU A 66 -11.63 -3.78 14.64
CA LEU A 66 -11.86 -2.34 14.89
C LEU A 66 -13.07 -1.81 14.13
N SER A 67 -13.24 -2.23 12.87
CA SER A 67 -14.38 -1.83 12.05
C SER A 67 -15.70 -2.38 12.58
N ALA A 68 -15.71 -3.60 13.10
CA ALA A 68 -16.92 -4.21 13.69
C ALA A 68 -17.30 -3.56 15.03
N GLU A 69 -16.34 -2.98 15.75
CA GLU A 69 -16.55 -2.34 17.04
C GLU A 69 -16.67 -0.81 16.96
N ALA A 70 -16.51 -0.22 15.77
CA ALA A 70 -16.42 1.24 15.57
C ALA A 70 -17.64 2.01 16.13
N GLU A 71 -18.84 1.41 16.09
CA GLU A 71 -20.07 2.02 16.65
C GLU A 71 -20.22 1.81 18.16
N LYS A 72 -19.48 0.86 18.74
CA LYS A 72 -19.66 0.44 20.15
C LYS A 72 -18.58 0.97 21.06
N SER A 73 -17.44 1.35 20.51
CA SER A 73 -16.24 1.72 21.27
C SER A 73 -15.83 3.16 20.99
N LYS A 74 -15.25 3.81 21.99
CA LYS A 74 -14.60 5.11 21.79
C LYS A 74 -13.39 4.93 20.85
N PRO A 75 -13.23 5.80 19.84
CA PRO A 75 -12.06 5.74 18.95
C PRO A 75 -10.75 5.78 19.71
N LEU A 76 -9.77 4.98 19.28
CA LEU A 76 -8.45 4.93 19.89
C LEU A 76 -7.67 6.22 19.66
N TYR A 77 -7.84 6.80 18.48
CA TYR A 77 -7.13 8.02 18.06
C TYR A 77 -8.12 9.00 17.42
N SER A 78 -7.81 10.29 17.50
CA SER A 78 -8.55 11.36 16.84
C SER A 78 -8.00 11.67 15.43
N ALA A 79 -6.71 11.45 15.24
CA ALA A 79 -6.02 11.62 13.96
C ALA A 79 -4.78 10.73 13.90
N ILE A 80 -4.30 10.43 12.69
CA ILE A 80 -3.05 9.73 12.43
C ILE A 80 -2.21 10.53 11.46
N VAL A 81 -0.92 10.67 11.77
CA VAL A 81 0.11 11.17 10.86
C VAL A 81 1.02 9.99 10.53
N ALA A 82 1.17 9.69 9.24
CA ALA A 82 2.03 8.61 8.77
C ALA A 82 3.04 9.14 7.75
N ASP A 83 4.31 8.85 7.98
CA ASP A 83 5.40 9.13 7.08
C ASP A 83 5.78 7.87 6.28
N GLU A 84 6.53 8.04 5.19
CA GLU A 84 6.98 6.96 4.30
C GLU A 84 5.82 6.08 3.79
N THR A 85 4.69 6.70 3.49
CA THR A 85 3.46 5.96 3.14
C THR A 85 3.57 5.15 1.85
N GLN A 86 4.58 5.41 1.00
CA GLN A 86 4.88 4.57 -0.17
C GLN A 86 5.27 3.14 0.21
N ASP A 87 5.74 2.90 1.44
CA ASP A 87 6.14 1.58 1.95
C ASP A 87 4.99 0.82 2.62
N LEU A 88 3.83 1.47 2.78
CA LEU A 88 2.65 0.84 3.37
C LEU A 88 1.87 0.03 2.32
N GLY A 89 1.65 -1.25 2.63
CA GLY A 89 0.78 -2.12 1.84
C GLY A 89 -0.71 -1.87 2.10
N PRO A 90 -1.59 -2.47 1.27
CA PRO A 90 -3.04 -2.25 1.37
C PRO A 90 -3.63 -2.58 2.75
N GLN A 91 -3.14 -3.62 3.43
CA GLN A 91 -3.66 -4.02 4.74
C GLN A 91 -3.23 -3.05 5.84
N ALA A 92 -2.00 -2.52 5.77
CA ALA A 92 -1.53 -1.46 6.67
C ALA A 92 -2.39 -0.19 6.51
N LEU A 93 -2.66 0.24 5.27
CA LEU A 93 -3.52 1.40 5.01
C LEU A 93 -4.95 1.20 5.54
N ARG A 94 -5.53 0.00 5.37
CA ARG A 94 -6.85 -0.34 5.94
C ARG A 94 -6.84 -0.31 7.45
N LEU A 95 -5.78 -0.80 8.08
CA LEU A 95 -5.63 -0.71 9.53
C LEU A 95 -5.58 0.75 10.00
N LEU A 96 -4.77 1.59 9.37
CA LEU A 96 -4.72 3.02 9.69
C LEU A 96 -6.10 3.66 9.55
N ARG A 97 -6.85 3.31 8.49
CA ARG A 97 -8.22 3.80 8.31
C ARG A 97 -9.17 3.36 9.43
N ALA A 98 -9.03 2.14 9.93
CA ALA A 98 -9.89 1.59 10.99
C ALA A 98 -9.59 2.15 12.39
N LEU A 99 -8.40 2.72 12.61
CA LEU A 99 -7.97 3.25 13.92
C LEU A 99 -8.57 4.61 14.29
N VAL A 100 -9.09 5.35 13.31
CA VAL A 100 -9.69 6.68 13.52
C VAL A 100 -11.08 6.77 12.91
N PRO A 101 -12.01 7.54 13.49
CA PRO A 101 -13.28 7.82 12.85
C PRO A 101 -13.06 8.61 11.55
N ALA A 102 -13.88 8.37 10.53
CA ALA A 102 -13.83 9.14 9.30
C ALA A 102 -14.27 10.59 9.56
N GLY A 103 -13.42 11.54 9.19
CA GLY A 103 -13.70 12.95 9.40
C GLY A 103 -12.70 13.87 8.72
N PRO A 104 -12.89 15.20 8.81
CA PRO A 104 -11.93 16.16 8.30
C PRO A 104 -10.60 16.09 9.08
N ASN A 105 -9.47 16.00 8.36
CA ASN A 105 -8.11 15.97 8.93
C ASN A 105 -7.85 14.77 9.87
N ASP A 106 -8.52 13.68 9.64
CA ASP A 106 -8.37 12.44 10.40
C ASP A 106 -7.09 11.66 10.05
N LEU A 107 -6.65 11.73 8.78
CA LEU A 107 -5.45 11.10 8.28
C LEU A 107 -4.57 12.12 7.54
N PHE A 108 -3.30 12.15 7.87
CA PHE A 108 -2.28 12.93 7.18
C PHE A 108 -1.13 12.01 6.75
N PHE A 109 -0.93 11.90 5.45
CA PHE A 109 0.09 11.04 4.85
C PHE A 109 1.18 11.83 4.18
N VAL A 110 2.42 11.42 4.40
CA VAL A 110 3.60 11.91 3.70
C VAL A 110 4.28 10.71 3.04
N GLY A 111 4.74 10.86 1.81
CA GLY A 111 5.42 9.79 1.11
C GLY A 111 5.97 10.25 -0.24
N ASP A 112 6.88 9.46 -0.78
CA ASP A 112 7.54 9.71 -2.06
C ASP A 112 7.45 8.45 -2.95
N GLY A 113 6.61 8.48 -3.98
CA GLY A 113 6.45 7.38 -4.93
C GLY A 113 7.75 6.99 -5.64
N HIS A 114 8.69 7.95 -5.81
CA HIS A 114 10.00 7.68 -6.43
C HIS A 114 10.90 6.80 -5.56
N GLN A 115 10.67 6.76 -4.23
CA GLN A 115 11.44 5.95 -3.28
C GLN A 115 10.82 4.57 -3.04
N ARG A 116 9.72 4.24 -3.70
CA ARG A 116 9.08 2.93 -3.55
C ARG A 116 9.95 1.82 -4.15
N ILE A 117 10.58 1.02 -3.30
CA ILE A 117 11.39 -0.13 -3.70
C ILE A 117 10.61 -1.45 -3.68
N TYR A 118 9.47 -1.49 -3.00
CA TYR A 118 8.65 -2.70 -2.87
C TYR A 118 7.39 -2.61 -3.75
N SER A 119 7.41 -3.23 -4.92
CA SER A 119 6.25 -3.28 -5.82
C SER A 119 5.01 -3.95 -5.21
N ARG A 120 5.19 -4.81 -4.19
CA ARG A 120 4.10 -5.45 -3.45
C ARG A 120 3.25 -4.46 -2.65
N ASN A 121 3.83 -3.32 -2.29
CA ASN A 121 3.16 -2.28 -1.49
C ASN A 121 2.37 -1.29 -2.36
N LYS A 122 2.29 -1.51 -3.67
CA LYS A 122 1.48 -0.67 -4.54
C LYS A 122 -0.01 -0.83 -4.19
N ALA A 123 -0.57 0.20 -3.59
CA ALA A 123 -1.98 0.26 -3.23
C ALA A 123 -2.54 1.64 -3.59
N ALA A 124 -3.70 1.67 -4.23
CA ALA A 124 -4.46 2.89 -4.33
C ALA A 124 -5.13 3.18 -2.99
N MET A 125 -4.90 4.35 -2.42
CA MET A 125 -5.48 4.76 -1.14
C MET A 125 -7.01 4.74 -1.17
N SER A 126 -7.62 5.11 -2.28
CA SER A 126 -9.07 5.06 -2.51
C SER A 126 -9.65 3.65 -2.29
N ARG A 127 -8.92 2.60 -2.67
CA ARG A 127 -9.34 1.19 -2.45
C ARG A 127 -9.21 0.74 -1.01
N CYS A 128 -8.47 1.49 -0.20
CA CYS A 128 -8.31 1.24 1.24
C CYS A 128 -9.26 2.09 2.09
N GLY A 129 -10.25 2.76 1.48
CA GLY A 129 -11.20 3.63 2.18
C GLY A 129 -10.65 5.02 2.53
N ILE A 130 -9.56 5.44 1.86
CA ILE A 130 -8.88 6.72 2.11
C ILE A 130 -9.02 7.58 0.86
N ASP A 131 -9.87 8.61 0.90
CA ASP A 131 -10.08 9.53 -0.21
C ASP A 131 -9.17 10.75 -0.09
N ILE A 132 -8.17 10.83 -0.98
CA ILE A 132 -7.20 11.94 -1.06
C ILE A 132 -7.49 12.89 -2.22
N ARG A 133 -8.55 12.68 -3.00
CA ARG A 133 -8.87 13.50 -4.18
C ARG A 133 -9.08 14.97 -3.79
N GLY A 134 -8.35 15.84 -4.49
CA GLY A 134 -8.37 17.28 -4.22
C GLY A 134 -7.68 17.73 -2.93
N ARG A 135 -7.15 16.78 -2.13
CA ARG A 135 -6.43 17.08 -0.86
C ARG A 135 -4.93 16.82 -0.94
N ALA A 136 -4.47 16.12 -1.97
CA ALA A 136 -3.04 15.86 -2.17
C ALA A 136 -2.28 17.13 -2.58
N ARG A 137 -1.06 17.28 -2.06
CA ARG A 137 -0.12 18.35 -2.40
C ARG A 137 1.23 17.74 -2.72
N LYS A 138 1.83 18.15 -3.83
CA LYS A 138 3.19 17.74 -4.22
C LYS A 138 4.19 18.82 -3.87
N LEU A 139 5.29 18.44 -3.23
CA LEU A 139 6.40 19.30 -2.90
C LEU A 139 7.47 19.15 -3.99
N TYR A 140 7.62 20.15 -4.84
CA TYR A 140 8.53 20.11 -5.98
C TYR A 140 9.94 20.64 -5.69
N LEU A 141 10.14 21.21 -4.52
CA LEU A 141 11.39 21.85 -4.16
C LEU A 141 12.17 20.99 -3.16
N ASN A 142 13.34 20.53 -3.57
CA ASN A 142 14.24 19.75 -2.75
C ASN A 142 15.27 20.67 -2.09
N TYR A 143 15.36 20.57 -0.76
CA TYR A 143 16.33 21.32 0.07
C TYR A 143 17.53 20.48 0.48
N ARG A 144 17.42 19.16 0.38
CA ARG A 144 18.36 18.21 0.99
C ARG A 144 19.57 17.92 0.11
N THR A 145 19.40 17.89 -1.20
CA THR A 145 20.46 17.52 -2.16
C THR A 145 20.63 18.59 -3.22
N THR A 146 21.84 18.66 -3.82
CA THR A 146 22.09 19.56 -4.93
C THR A 146 21.34 19.11 -6.19
N ASP A 147 21.19 20.01 -7.16
CA ASP A 147 20.48 19.73 -8.40
C ASP A 147 21.20 18.66 -9.24
N GLU A 148 22.53 18.64 -9.18
CA GLU A 148 23.37 17.64 -9.85
C GLU A 148 23.10 16.23 -9.29
N ILE A 149 23.11 16.06 -7.96
CA ILE A 149 22.80 14.80 -7.30
C ILE A 149 21.37 14.35 -7.65
N ARG A 150 20.41 15.26 -7.59
CA ARG A 150 19.03 14.98 -7.96
C ARG A 150 18.91 14.49 -9.39
N ARG A 151 19.55 15.19 -10.36
CA ARG A 151 19.51 14.78 -11.78
C ARG A 151 20.11 13.42 -12.00
N GLN A 152 21.23 13.09 -11.34
CA GLN A 152 21.84 11.77 -11.42
C GLN A 152 20.91 10.69 -10.87
N ALA A 153 20.30 10.93 -9.71
CA ALA A 153 19.34 9.99 -9.12
C ALA A 153 18.11 9.76 -10.03
N VAL A 154 17.53 10.85 -10.57
CA VAL A 154 16.36 10.77 -11.48
C VAL A 154 16.71 10.07 -12.79
N ALA A 155 17.94 10.18 -13.30
CA ALA A 155 18.35 9.48 -14.52
C ALA A 155 18.23 7.96 -14.40
N PHE A 156 18.38 7.38 -13.22
CA PHE A 156 18.15 5.95 -12.99
C PHE A 156 16.66 5.54 -13.10
N LEU A 157 15.77 6.52 -12.97
CA LEU A 157 14.32 6.29 -13.04
C LEU A 157 13.76 6.56 -14.44
N GLU A 158 14.59 6.94 -15.42
CA GLU A 158 14.15 7.16 -16.80
C GLU A 158 13.55 5.87 -17.38
N GLY A 159 12.32 6.00 -17.91
CA GLY A 159 11.56 4.86 -18.43
C GLY A 159 10.78 4.05 -17.38
N CYS A 160 10.89 4.39 -16.10
CA CYS A 160 10.07 3.81 -15.06
C CYS A 160 8.74 4.57 -14.94
N GLU A 161 7.64 3.83 -14.83
CA GLU A 161 6.34 4.40 -14.46
C GLU A 161 6.28 4.59 -12.95
N ILE A 162 6.20 5.84 -12.50
CA ILE A 162 6.10 6.20 -11.09
C ILE A 162 4.65 6.62 -10.83
N ASP A 163 4.01 5.97 -9.87
CA ASP A 163 2.66 6.34 -9.45
C ASP A 163 2.67 7.48 -8.41
N ASP A 164 1.56 8.19 -8.34
CA ASP A 164 1.35 9.29 -7.41
C ASP A 164 0.73 8.87 -6.07
N LEU A 165 0.81 7.58 -5.73
CA LEU A 165 0.24 6.94 -4.54
C LEU A 165 -1.29 6.71 -4.59
N ASP A 166 -1.97 7.08 -5.69
CA ASP A 166 -3.42 6.83 -5.88
C ASP A 166 -3.78 6.40 -7.32
N ASP A 167 -3.00 5.51 -7.91
CA ASP A 167 -3.16 4.98 -9.28
C ASP A 167 -2.96 6.02 -10.42
N GLY A 168 -2.49 7.25 -10.13
CA GLY A 168 -2.07 8.23 -11.13
C GLY A 168 -0.59 8.12 -11.49
N HIS A 169 -0.10 9.05 -12.32
CA HIS A 169 1.32 9.13 -12.70
C HIS A 169 1.97 10.38 -12.13
N ASP A 170 3.22 10.27 -11.72
CA ASP A 170 4.02 11.41 -11.31
C ASP A 170 5.03 11.82 -12.39
N GLU A 171 5.19 13.14 -12.57
CA GLU A 171 6.13 13.72 -13.54
C GLU A 171 7.43 14.13 -12.85
N THR A 172 8.54 13.46 -13.16
CA THR A 172 9.88 13.76 -12.61
C THR A 172 10.43 15.14 -13.00
N LYS A 173 9.97 15.71 -14.11
CA LYS A 173 10.51 16.94 -14.68
C LYS A 173 10.24 18.22 -13.86
N ARG A 174 9.29 18.19 -12.95
CA ARG A 174 8.89 19.37 -12.16
C ARG A 174 9.75 19.59 -10.91
N TYR A 175 10.51 18.60 -10.50
CA TYR A 175 11.31 18.69 -9.28
C TYR A 175 12.58 19.49 -9.49
N LYS A 176 12.90 20.38 -8.56
CA LYS A 176 14.07 21.26 -8.58
C LYS A 176 14.77 21.21 -7.22
N SER A 177 16.09 21.40 -7.22
CA SER A 177 16.84 21.63 -5.98
C SER A 177 17.19 23.11 -5.83
N LEU A 178 17.25 23.61 -4.59
CA LEU A 178 17.68 24.98 -4.31
C LEU A 178 19.18 25.13 -4.40
N SER A 179 19.94 24.09 -4.05
CA SER A 179 21.39 24.11 -4.04
C SER A 179 21.95 23.59 -5.36
N HIS A 180 23.02 24.21 -5.81
CA HIS A 180 23.86 23.75 -6.90
C HIS A 180 25.23 23.40 -6.32
N GLY A 181 25.80 22.26 -6.74
CA GLY A 181 27.12 21.78 -6.29
C GLY A 181 28.19 22.10 -7.30
#